data_77335447a2e91c902d4745da0794fc5c
#
_entry.id   77335447a2e91c902d4745da0794fc5c
#
_cell.length_a   1.000
_cell.length_b   1.000
_cell.length_c   1.000
_cell.angle_alpha   90.00
_cell.angle_beta   90.00
_cell.angle_gamma   90.00
#
_symmetry.space_group_name_H-M   'P 1'
#
loop_
_entity.id
_entity.type
_entity.pdbx_description
1 polymer ?
#
loop_
_entity_poly.entity_id
_entity_poly.type
_entity_poly.pdbx_seq_one_letter_code
_entity_poly.pdbx_strand_id
1 'polypeptide(L)'
;MRTHYSFFHWMPLAFAVMVVFTAVSCKDDDDFDDKDNITKNQIAYITDADKLAMIRSMKDLDGDGRLYEIHYTADYKLDQVLKANITETNALFQYIAYLLYDSIPTKSQQVALGAGCSAFAVPDAESTDFLMGRNYDYRHFDKTGTSYVPTAAILVHTAPANGKKSISMVDGLNMGFQQGFYTDGNTDLSLMMGLPYAALDGINEDGFAIGVLALNEKQTCQETGKSRISTTVAIRMLLDRASTVKEAVKMLKEYDMDMRGNGRSNYHFFMADATGDYAIVEYTIPGGDSIPRVMEVFTGNDTLRCVTNFYVSPTMAGTTDGWGSEHGKVRYETMRNTLSEKNYTLNNNEAMDLLEAVSQPPTAELTSQTQWSSLYNLTEKTLKLAILREYGNKYEFKVQ
;
A
#
# COMPACT_ATOMS: atom_id res chain seq x y z
N MET A 1 -26.67 -60.72 -17.32
CA MET A 1 -26.27 -59.68 -18.25
C MET A 1 -25.18 -58.81 -17.60
N ARG A 2 -23.96 -58.98 -18.02
CA ARG A 2 -22.78 -58.23 -17.53
C ARG A 2 -22.51 -57.14 -18.54
N THR A 3 -22.53 -55.87 -18.14
CA THR A 3 -22.11 -54.72 -18.96
C THR A 3 -20.75 -54.24 -18.42
N HIS A 4 -19.72 -54.35 -19.25
CA HIS A 4 -18.38 -53.83 -19.01
C HIS A 4 -18.37 -52.33 -19.25
N TYR A 5 -17.87 -51.56 -18.30
CA TYR A 5 -17.43 -50.18 -18.49
C TYR A 5 -15.91 -50.13 -18.68
N SER A 6 -15.49 -49.67 -19.83
CA SER A 6 -14.11 -49.42 -20.23
C SER A 6 -13.66 -48.07 -19.67
N PHE A 7 -12.61 -48.09 -18.86
CA PHE A 7 -11.91 -46.91 -18.40
C PHE A 7 -10.88 -46.47 -19.43
N PHE A 8 -11.08 -45.30 -20.03
CA PHE A 8 -10.06 -44.61 -20.79
C PHE A 8 -9.14 -43.84 -19.85
N HIS A 9 -7.87 -44.26 -19.77
CA HIS A 9 -6.80 -43.52 -19.10
C HIS A 9 -6.24 -42.49 -20.09
N TRP A 10 -6.38 -41.23 -19.75
CA TRP A 10 -5.61 -40.15 -20.37
C TRP A 10 -4.33 -39.93 -19.54
N MET A 11 -3.18 -40.27 -20.11
CA MET A 11 -1.85 -39.87 -19.63
C MET A 11 -1.55 -38.48 -20.19
N PRO A 12 -1.09 -37.51 -19.37
CA PRO A 12 -0.49 -36.31 -19.91
C PRO A 12 0.97 -36.59 -20.33
N LEU A 13 1.29 -36.26 -21.58
CA LEU A 13 2.66 -36.25 -22.09
C LEU A 13 3.44 -35.14 -21.36
N ALA A 14 4.42 -35.56 -20.52
CA ALA A 14 5.43 -34.66 -20.00
C ALA A 14 6.49 -34.46 -21.09
N PHE A 15 6.55 -33.26 -21.68
CA PHE A 15 7.71 -32.84 -22.47
C PHE A 15 8.86 -32.47 -21.55
N ALA A 16 9.82 -33.35 -21.39
CA ALA A 16 11.10 -33.02 -20.78
C ALA A 16 11.97 -32.29 -21.82
N VAL A 17 12.09 -30.99 -21.70
CA VAL A 17 13.12 -30.23 -22.42
C VAL A 17 14.40 -30.33 -21.63
N MET A 18 15.32 -31.14 -22.14
CA MET A 18 16.68 -31.27 -21.63
C MET A 18 17.51 -30.10 -22.21
N VAL A 19 17.70 -29.05 -21.41
CA VAL A 19 18.62 -27.95 -21.75
C VAL A 19 20.03 -28.37 -21.33
N VAL A 20 20.87 -28.63 -22.30
CA VAL A 20 22.31 -28.86 -22.09
C VAL A 20 22.98 -27.51 -21.84
N PHE A 21 23.39 -27.27 -20.62
CA PHE A 21 24.25 -26.14 -20.28
C PHE A 21 25.68 -26.42 -20.73
N THR A 22 26.10 -25.77 -21.80
CA THR A 22 27.54 -25.57 -22.06
C THR A 22 28.00 -24.42 -21.18
N ALA A 23 28.84 -24.70 -20.19
CA ALA A 23 29.51 -23.69 -19.41
C ALA A 23 30.47 -22.91 -20.30
N VAL A 24 30.06 -21.73 -20.73
CA VAL A 24 30.99 -20.72 -21.25
C VAL A 24 31.48 -19.93 -20.05
N SER A 25 32.72 -20.23 -19.65
CA SER A 25 33.45 -19.40 -18.69
C SER A 25 33.85 -18.10 -19.40
N CYS A 26 33.05 -17.06 -19.26
CA CYS A 26 33.49 -15.70 -19.48
C CYS A 26 34.00 -15.16 -18.15
N LYS A 27 35.32 -14.96 -18.08
CA LYS A 27 35.94 -14.03 -17.15
C LYS A 27 35.64 -12.63 -17.70
N ASP A 28 34.73 -11.93 -17.08
CA ASP A 28 34.69 -10.48 -17.07
C ASP A 28 34.81 -10.05 -15.62
N ASP A 29 36.02 -9.63 -15.27
CA ASP A 29 36.33 -8.88 -14.06
C ASP A 29 35.84 -7.44 -14.32
N ASP A 30 34.53 -7.21 -14.27
CA ASP A 30 34.00 -5.86 -14.11
C ASP A 30 34.20 -5.47 -12.65
N ASP A 31 35.00 -4.43 -12.43
CA ASP A 31 35.21 -3.73 -11.17
C ASP A 31 33.85 -3.34 -10.57
N PHE A 32 33.30 -4.23 -9.75
CA PHE A 32 32.22 -3.87 -8.84
C PHE A 32 32.82 -2.92 -7.80
N ASP A 33 32.49 -1.63 -7.91
CA ASP A 33 32.90 -0.63 -6.93
C ASP A 33 32.31 -1.02 -5.57
N ASP A 34 33.20 -1.37 -4.63
CA ASP A 34 32.91 -1.96 -3.32
C ASP A 34 32.19 -0.97 -2.36
N LYS A 35 31.67 0.13 -2.92
CA LYS A 35 31.07 1.24 -2.16
C LYS A 35 29.62 1.02 -1.76
N ASP A 36 28.90 0.10 -2.38
CA ASP A 36 27.44 0.04 -2.25
C ASP A 36 26.90 -1.12 -1.41
N ASN A 37 27.73 -2.01 -0.88
CA ASN A 37 27.32 -3.20 -0.09
C ASN A 37 26.24 -4.11 -0.74
N ILE A 38 25.86 -3.87 -2.02
CA ILE A 38 24.87 -4.65 -2.76
C ILE A 38 25.56 -5.79 -3.50
N THR A 39 25.13 -7.02 -3.27
CA THR A 39 25.69 -8.21 -3.94
C THR A 39 25.05 -8.48 -5.30
N LYS A 40 25.78 -9.16 -6.21
CA LYS A 40 25.23 -9.61 -7.50
C LYS A 40 23.96 -10.47 -7.35
N ASN A 41 23.86 -11.23 -6.26
CA ASN A 41 22.68 -12.07 -5.99
C ASN A 41 21.42 -11.24 -5.66
N GLN A 42 21.59 -10.09 -5.01
CA GLN A 42 20.47 -9.21 -4.66
C GLN A 42 19.84 -8.53 -5.88
N ILE A 43 20.56 -8.42 -7.00
CA ILE A 43 20.11 -7.76 -8.23
C ILE A 43 20.13 -8.71 -9.43
N ALA A 44 20.03 -10.00 -9.20
CA ALA A 44 20.22 -11.04 -10.24
C ALA A 44 19.29 -10.93 -11.45
N TYR A 45 18.15 -10.28 -11.31
CA TYR A 45 17.13 -10.13 -12.35
C TYR A 45 17.11 -8.77 -13.03
N ILE A 46 18.01 -7.87 -12.65
CA ILE A 46 18.14 -6.51 -13.21
C ILE A 46 19.52 -6.33 -13.80
N THR A 47 19.59 -6.00 -15.08
CA THR A 47 20.82 -5.74 -15.83
C THR A 47 20.86 -4.35 -16.45
N ASP A 48 19.70 -3.71 -16.58
CA ASP A 48 19.55 -2.35 -17.06
C ASP A 48 20.24 -1.36 -16.12
N ALA A 49 21.13 -0.53 -16.67
CA ALA A 49 21.99 0.38 -15.90
C ALA A 49 21.18 1.44 -15.14
N ASP A 50 20.09 1.95 -15.72
CA ASP A 50 19.26 2.99 -15.11
C ASP A 50 18.45 2.41 -13.94
N LYS A 51 17.91 1.20 -14.09
CA LYS A 51 17.22 0.49 -13.00
C LYS A 51 18.19 0.16 -11.85
N LEU A 52 19.42 -0.28 -12.17
CA LEU A 52 20.44 -0.53 -11.15
C LEU A 52 20.84 0.77 -10.43
N ALA A 53 21.01 1.87 -11.15
CA ALA A 53 21.30 3.17 -10.55
C ALA A 53 20.15 3.62 -9.64
N MET A 54 18.89 3.41 -10.04
CA MET A 54 17.72 3.68 -9.22
C MET A 54 17.71 2.83 -7.93
N ILE A 55 17.93 1.52 -8.03
CA ILE A 55 18.00 0.63 -6.85
C ILE A 55 19.12 1.10 -5.90
N ARG A 56 20.30 1.44 -6.43
CA ARG A 56 21.45 1.95 -5.66
C ARG A 56 21.24 3.34 -5.06
N SER A 57 20.26 4.09 -5.54
CA SER A 57 19.95 5.42 -5.00
C SER A 57 19.12 5.40 -3.72
N MET A 58 18.67 4.21 -3.27
CA MET A 58 17.92 4.08 -2.02
C MET A 58 18.77 4.53 -0.83
N LYS A 59 18.16 5.32 0.04
CA LYS A 59 18.79 5.87 1.25
C LYS A 59 18.15 5.31 2.49
N ASP A 60 18.95 4.86 3.42
CA ASP A 60 18.53 4.63 4.80
C ASP A 60 18.53 5.99 5.52
N LEU A 61 17.34 6.47 5.92
CA LEU A 61 17.15 7.81 6.47
C LEU A 61 17.38 7.86 7.98
N ASP A 62 17.19 6.76 8.68
CA ASP A 62 17.36 6.68 10.14
C ASP A 62 18.67 6.00 10.57
N GLY A 63 19.38 5.38 9.65
CA GLY A 63 20.63 4.66 9.90
C GLY A 63 20.47 3.30 10.60
N ASP A 64 19.21 2.92 10.90
CA ASP A 64 18.85 1.67 11.57
C ASP A 64 18.11 0.69 10.64
N GLY A 65 17.95 1.07 9.37
CA GLY A 65 17.25 0.27 8.37
C GLY A 65 15.74 0.14 8.58
N ARG A 66 15.12 1.11 9.26
CA ARG A 66 13.69 1.15 9.55
C ARG A 66 12.93 2.05 8.59
N LEU A 67 13.59 3.09 8.06
CA LEU A 67 13.03 4.04 7.10
C LEU A 67 13.95 4.23 5.91
N TYR A 68 13.45 3.92 4.74
CA TYR A 68 14.15 4.12 3.47
C TYR A 68 13.44 5.14 2.58
N GLU A 69 14.23 5.82 1.74
CA GLU A 69 13.76 6.72 0.67
C GLU A 69 14.27 6.26 -0.68
N ILE A 70 13.40 6.24 -1.69
CA ILE A 70 13.80 5.98 -3.07
C ILE A 70 13.10 6.93 -4.04
N HIS A 71 13.86 7.46 -5.01
CA HIS A 71 13.33 8.15 -6.18
C HIS A 71 13.16 7.13 -7.32
N TYR A 72 11.93 6.67 -7.51
CA TYR A 72 11.60 5.67 -8.50
C TYR A 72 11.52 6.29 -9.89
N THR A 73 12.53 6.06 -10.73
CA THR A 73 12.71 6.69 -12.07
C THR A 73 12.30 5.79 -13.23
N ALA A 74 12.14 4.49 -13.01
CA ALA A 74 11.74 3.56 -14.06
C ALA A 74 10.25 3.71 -14.41
N ASP A 75 9.90 3.45 -15.68
CA ASP A 75 8.49 3.38 -16.10
C ASP A 75 7.85 2.08 -15.58
N TYR A 76 6.96 2.20 -14.60
CA TYR A 76 6.27 1.05 -13.98
C TYR A 76 5.05 0.55 -14.76
N LYS A 77 4.82 1.03 -16.00
CA LYS A 77 3.85 0.48 -16.95
C LYS A 77 2.40 0.44 -16.48
N LEU A 78 1.93 1.48 -15.77
CA LEU A 78 0.58 1.51 -15.17
C LEU A 78 -0.54 1.14 -16.15
N ASP A 79 -0.52 1.67 -17.39
CA ASP A 79 -1.55 1.37 -18.38
C ASP A 79 -1.61 -0.11 -18.77
N GLN A 80 -0.46 -0.78 -18.79
CA GLN A 80 -0.40 -2.22 -19.07
C GLN A 80 -0.95 -3.02 -17.89
N VAL A 81 -0.59 -2.63 -16.66
CA VAL A 81 -1.10 -3.27 -15.43
C VAL A 81 -2.63 -3.12 -15.33
N LEU A 82 -3.16 -1.93 -15.58
CA LEU A 82 -4.62 -1.71 -15.60
C LEU A 82 -5.33 -2.54 -16.66
N LYS A 83 -4.75 -2.69 -17.86
CA LYS A 83 -5.31 -3.52 -18.93
C LYS A 83 -5.23 -5.01 -18.66
N ALA A 84 -4.27 -5.46 -17.86
CA ALA A 84 -4.11 -6.87 -17.53
C ALA A 84 -5.26 -7.43 -16.70
N ASN A 85 -5.99 -6.58 -15.97
CA ASN A 85 -7.15 -6.96 -15.18
C ASN A 85 -6.82 -8.03 -14.11
N ILE A 86 -5.60 -7.99 -13.54
CA ILE A 86 -5.10 -8.93 -12.54
C ILE A 86 -5.30 -8.33 -11.16
N THR A 87 -6.00 -9.04 -10.28
CA THR A 87 -6.32 -8.57 -8.92
C THR A 87 -5.78 -9.49 -7.83
N GLU A 88 -5.43 -10.74 -8.14
CA GLU A 88 -4.75 -11.63 -7.21
C GLU A 88 -3.31 -11.15 -7.02
N THR A 89 -2.90 -10.95 -5.78
CA THR A 89 -1.65 -10.26 -5.41
C THR A 89 -0.41 -10.93 -6.00
N ASN A 90 -0.28 -12.25 -5.86
CA ASN A 90 0.91 -12.93 -6.37
C ASN A 90 0.96 -12.93 -7.91
N ALA A 91 -0.18 -13.11 -8.57
CA ALA A 91 -0.27 -13.03 -10.03
C ALA A 91 0.04 -11.61 -10.54
N LEU A 92 -0.38 -10.58 -9.80
CA LEU A 92 -0.07 -9.19 -10.10
C LEU A 92 1.45 -8.95 -10.02
N PHE A 93 2.10 -9.33 -8.94
CA PHE A 93 3.55 -9.13 -8.79
C PHE A 93 4.37 -9.99 -9.76
N GLN A 94 3.91 -11.19 -10.13
CA GLN A 94 4.51 -11.97 -11.21
C GLN A 94 4.39 -11.25 -12.57
N TYR A 95 3.24 -10.63 -12.84
CA TYR A 95 3.06 -9.84 -14.08
C TYR A 95 3.92 -8.59 -14.08
N ILE A 96 4.06 -7.90 -12.93
CA ILE A 96 4.96 -6.75 -12.76
C ILE A 96 6.40 -7.20 -13.00
N ALA A 97 6.83 -8.32 -12.45
CA ALA A 97 8.16 -8.89 -12.71
C ALA A 97 8.38 -9.18 -14.20
N TYR A 98 7.39 -9.77 -14.87
CA TYR A 98 7.43 -9.99 -16.32
C TYR A 98 7.60 -8.69 -17.13
N LEU A 99 6.95 -7.61 -16.69
CA LEU A 99 7.03 -6.31 -17.38
C LEU A 99 8.32 -5.54 -17.11
N LEU A 100 8.89 -5.66 -15.90
CA LEU A 100 9.89 -4.73 -15.39
C LEU A 100 11.27 -5.36 -15.15
N TYR A 101 11.36 -6.69 -14.99
CA TYR A 101 12.64 -7.37 -14.84
C TYR A 101 13.27 -7.60 -16.21
N ASP A 102 14.60 -7.67 -16.23
CA ASP A 102 15.36 -7.93 -17.44
C ASP A 102 15.53 -9.45 -17.66
N SER A 103 15.28 -10.26 -16.62
CA SER A 103 15.19 -11.72 -16.69
C SER A 103 14.09 -12.24 -15.74
N ILE A 104 13.45 -13.37 -16.10
CA ILE A 104 12.32 -13.90 -15.32
C ILE A 104 12.81 -14.66 -14.10
N PRO A 105 12.34 -14.36 -12.87
CA PRO A 105 12.71 -15.09 -11.68
C PRO A 105 12.18 -16.52 -11.68
N THR A 106 12.98 -17.45 -11.16
CA THR A 106 12.62 -18.87 -11.04
C THR A 106 11.76 -19.19 -9.83
N LYS A 107 11.59 -18.24 -8.92
CA LYS A 107 10.78 -18.40 -7.70
C LYS A 107 9.77 -17.27 -7.60
N SER A 108 8.52 -17.61 -7.27
CA SER A 108 7.50 -16.63 -6.90
C SER A 108 7.69 -16.24 -5.42
N GLN A 109 7.57 -14.96 -5.11
CA GLN A 109 7.49 -14.49 -3.72
C GLN A 109 6.03 -14.23 -3.35
N GLN A 110 5.70 -14.47 -2.09
CA GLN A 110 4.36 -14.18 -1.57
C GLN A 110 4.36 -12.78 -0.94
N VAL A 111 3.40 -11.97 -1.37
CA VAL A 111 3.11 -10.65 -0.81
C VAL A 111 1.83 -10.76 0.02
N ALA A 112 1.84 -10.25 1.24
CA ALA A 112 0.67 -10.21 2.11
C ALA A 112 0.38 -8.76 2.49
N LEU A 113 -0.89 -8.37 2.47
CA LEU A 113 -1.33 -7.05 2.92
C LEU A 113 -2.19 -7.22 4.18
N GLY A 114 -1.96 -6.38 5.18
CA GLY A 114 -2.76 -6.31 6.40
C GLY A 114 -2.64 -4.92 6.99
N ALA A 115 -3.62 -4.46 7.78
CA ALA A 115 -3.49 -3.19 8.49
C ALA A 115 -4.60 -2.93 9.52
N GLY A 116 -4.23 -2.34 10.67
CA GLY A 116 -5.07 -1.44 11.46
C GLY A 116 -4.73 0.00 11.05
N CYS A 117 -5.65 0.97 11.18
CA CYS A 117 -5.38 2.34 10.73
C CYS A 117 -6.30 3.37 11.38
N SER A 118 -5.91 4.65 11.32
CA SER A 118 -6.78 5.80 11.56
C SER A 118 -6.45 6.92 10.57
N ALA A 119 -7.44 7.73 10.18
CA ALA A 119 -7.23 8.88 9.33
C ALA A 119 -8.23 10.00 9.63
N PHE A 120 -7.82 11.25 9.32
CA PHE A 120 -8.68 12.43 9.38
C PHE A 120 -8.27 13.48 8.33
N ALA A 121 -9.19 14.40 8.00
CA ALA A 121 -8.90 15.54 7.13
C ALA A 121 -9.58 16.82 7.66
N VAL A 122 -8.81 17.91 7.77
CA VAL A 122 -9.25 19.18 8.36
C VAL A 122 -8.58 20.38 7.69
N PRO A 123 -9.21 21.58 7.75
CA PRO A 123 -8.52 22.84 7.50
C PRO A 123 -7.40 23.07 8.54
N ASP A 124 -6.32 23.71 8.11
CA ASP A 124 -5.29 24.22 9.03
C ASP A 124 -5.84 25.43 9.81
N ALA A 125 -5.64 25.43 11.13
CA ALA A 125 -6.11 26.50 12.01
C ALA A 125 -5.29 27.80 11.88
N GLU A 126 -4.08 27.76 11.32
CA GLU A 126 -3.14 28.89 11.24
C GLU A 126 -2.94 29.41 9.81
N SER A 127 -3.47 28.71 8.80
CA SER A 127 -3.33 29.07 7.40
C SER A 127 -4.63 28.80 6.62
N THR A 128 -4.57 28.91 5.29
CA THR A 128 -5.67 28.49 4.39
C THR A 128 -5.48 27.08 3.85
N ASP A 129 -4.54 26.32 4.41
CA ASP A 129 -4.18 25.01 3.98
C ASP A 129 -5.18 23.95 4.45
N PHE A 130 -5.08 22.78 3.84
CA PHE A 130 -5.82 21.59 4.25
C PHE A 130 -4.85 20.47 4.62
N LEU A 131 -5.17 19.77 5.70
CA LEU A 131 -4.35 18.71 6.27
C LEU A 131 -5.09 17.37 6.19
N MET A 132 -4.34 16.30 5.86
CA MET A 132 -4.79 14.91 6.02
C MET A 132 -3.80 14.17 6.91
N GLY A 133 -4.27 13.66 8.05
CA GLY A 133 -3.49 12.82 8.94
C GLY A 133 -3.84 11.35 8.77
N ARG A 134 -2.83 10.44 8.88
CA ARG A 134 -3.02 9.00 8.84
C ARG A 134 -2.01 8.27 9.71
N ASN A 135 -2.48 7.29 10.50
CA ASN A 135 -1.65 6.25 11.12
C ASN A 135 -1.79 4.94 10.35
N TYR A 136 -0.67 4.32 10.01
CA TYR A 136 -0.61 2.94 9.55
C TYR A 136 -0.23 2.04 10.72
N ASP A 137 -1.15 1.17 11.12
CA ASP A 137 -0.97 0.29 12.25
C ASP A 137 -1.00 -1.16 11.76
N TYR A 138 0.16 -1.81 11.77
CA TYR A 138 0.25 -3.22 11.46
C TYR A 138 1.43 -3.87 12.19
N ARG A 139 1.25 -5.12 12.57
CA ARG A 139 2.26 -5.91 13.23
C ARG A 139 2.49 -7.20 12.47
N HIS A 140 3.67 -7.35 11.94
CA HIS A 140 4.09 -8.57 11.26
C HIS A 140 4.58 -9.61 12.26
N PHE A 141 4.26 -10.86 11.97
CA PHE A 141 4.72 -12.02 12.72
C PHE A 141 5.40 -13.00 11.79
N ASP A 142 6.30 -13.81 12.35
CA ASP A 142 6.90 -14.92 11.63
C ASP A 142 5.84 -15.97 11.21
N LYS A 143 6.25 -16.96 10.45
CA LYS A 143 5.36 -18.03 9.95
C LYS A 143 4.70 -18.84 11.07
N THR A 144 5.23 -18.80 12.29
CA THR A 144 4.66 -19.48 13.46
C THR A 144 3.63 -18.61 14.18
N GLY A 145 3.56 -17.31 13.85
CA GLY A 145 2.69 -16.33 14.50
C GLY A 145 3.12 -15.98 15.94
N THR A 146 4.36 -16.26 16.32
CA THR A 146 4.82 -16.10 17.69
C THR A 146 5.85 -14.98 17.87
N SER A 147 6.64 -14.69 16.84
CA SER A 147 7.70 -13.69 16.91
C SER A 147 7.38 -12.48 16.03
N TYR A 148 7.49 -11.29 16.60
CA TYR A 148 7.39 -10.04 15.84
C TYR A 148 8.55 -9.92 14.85
N VAL A 149 8.23 -9.53 13.62
CA VAL A 149 9.22 -9.27 12.57
C VAL A 149 9.17 -7.78 12.24
N PRO A 150 10.24 -7.01 12.50
CA PRO A 150 10.30 -5.60 12.15
C PRO A 150 10.24 -5.40 10.62
N THR A 151 9.41 -4.47 10.18
CA THR A 151 9.33 -4.06 8.77
C THR A 151 10.24 -2.85 8.52
N ALA A 152 10.60 -2.65 7.24
CA ALA A 152 11.11 -1.39 6.74
C ALA A 152 9.95 -0.55 6.20
N ALA A 153 9.81 0.69 6.63
CA ALA A 153 8.95 1.68 5.98
C ALA A 153 9.71 2.25 4.78
N ILE A 154 9.07 2.33 3.61
CA ILE A 154 9.72 2.82 2.40
C ILE A 154 8.92 3.99 1.83
N LEU A 155 9.57 5.14 1.76
CA LEU A 155 9.05 6.33 1.09
C LEU A 155 9.47 6.29 -0.38
N VAL A 156 8.48 6.32 -1.26
CA VAL A 156 8.66 6.18 -2.71
C VAL A 156 8.23 7.46 -3.41
N HIS A 157 9.19 8.16 -4.04
CA HIS A 157 8.89 9.24 -4.97
C HIS A 157 8.69 8.68 -6.36
N THR A 158 7.63 9.09 -7.05
CA THR A 158 7.40 8.75 -8.46
C THR A 158 7.17 9.99 -9.30
N ALA A 159 7.66 9.98 -10.55
CA ALA A 159 7.47 11.04 -11.53
C ALA A 159 7.24 10.41 -12.93
N PRO A 160 6.08 9.75 -13.15
CA PRO A 160 5.81 9.07 -14.41
C PRO A 160 5.63 10.08 -15.56
N ALA A 161 6.10 9.74 -16.76
CA ALA A 161 6.02 10.64 -17.92
C ALA A 161 4.58 11.03 -18.30
N ASN A 162 3.60 10.18 -18.04
CA ASN A 162 2.18 10.39 -18.36
C ASN A 162 1.29 10.39 -17.11
N GLY A 163 1.78 10.94 -16.03
CA GLY A 163 1.03 11.01 -14.76
C GLY A 163 1.63 12.05 -13.83
N LYS A 164 1.02 12.18 -12.66
CA LYS A 164 1.41 13.16 -11.65
C LYS A 164 2.56 12.62 -10.81
N LYS A 165 3.44 13.52 -10.41
CA LYS A 165 4.45 13.22 -9.39
C LYS A 165 3.77 12.94 -8.07
N SER A 166 4.33 12.02 -7.28
CA SER A 166 3.78 11.68 -5.97
C SER A 166 4.82 11.17 -4.99
N ILE A 167 4.45 11.23 -3.72
CA ILE A 167 5.12 10.53 -2.63
C ILE A 167 4.14 9.49 -2.09
N SER A 168 4.60 8.26 -1.87
CA SER A 168 3.79 7.20 -1.26
C SER A 168 4.58 6.39 -0.25
N MET A 169 3.87 5.82 0.73
CA MET A 169 4.44 4.97 1.78
C MET A 169 4.13 3.50 1.51
N VAL A 170 5.13 2.67 1.69
CA VAL A 170 5.08 1.22 1.50
C VAL A 170 5.53 0.52 2.77
N ASP A 171 4.80 -0.51 3.18
CA ASP A 171 5.26 -1.46 4.17
C ASP A 171 6.14 -2.51 3.48
N GLY A 172 7.44 -2.43 3.71
CA GLY A 172 8.44 -3.25 3.04
C GLY A 172 8.22 -4.74 3.25
N LEU A 173 7.75 -5.16 4.43
CA LEU A 173 7.58 -6.59 4.72
C LEU A 173 6.44 -7.22 3.90
N ASN A 174 5.47 -6.45 3.45
CA ASN A 174 4.49 -6.90 2.45
C ASN A 174 5.16 -7.34 1.14
N MET A 175 6.36 -6.85 0.88
CA MET A 175 7.18 -7.22 -0.29
C MET A 175 8.38 -8.10 0.07
N GLY A 176 8.50 -8.53 1.33
CA GLY A 176 9.62 -9.34 1.82
C GLY A 176 10.82 -8.51 2.32
N PHE A 177 10.70 -7.20 2.44
CA PHE A 177 11.73 -6.29 2.91
C PHE A 177 11.61 -6.08 4.43
N GLN A 178 12.40 -6.82 5.20
CA GLN A 178 12.55 -6.65 6.63
C GLN A 178 13.40 -5.41 6.94
N GLN A 179 13.39 -4.99 8.21
CA GLN A 179 14.33 -3.99 8.69
C GLN A 179 15.76 -4.38 8.30
N GLY A 180 16.53 -3.44 7.73
CA GLY A 180 17.92 -3.66 7.29
C GLY A 180 18.07 -4.47 5.99
N PHE A 181 17.01 -4.76 5.27
CA PHE A 181 17.01 -5.61 4.07
C PHE A 181 17.99 -5.17 2.99
N TYR A 182 18.24 -3.88 2.89
CA TYR A 182 19.03 -3.31 1.80
C TYR A 182 20.50 -3.73 1.84
N THR A 183 21.04 -3.91 3.04
CA THR A 183 22.44 -4.26 3.31
C THR A 183 22.64 -5.68 3.85
N ASP A 184 21.61 -6.52 3.84
CA ASP A 184 21.68 -7.89 4.38
C ASP A 184 22.42 -8.88 3.46
N GLY A 185 22.72 -8.47 2.22
CA GLY A 185 23.44 -9.26 1.21
C GLY A 185 22.62 -10.40 0.58
N ASN A 186 21.37 -10.61 1.00
CA ASN A 186 20.57 -11.78 0.61
C ASN A 186 19.20 -11.45 0.02
N THR A 187 18.58 -10.35 0.44
CA THR A 187 17.24 -9.97 -0.04
C THR A 187 17.28 -9.60 -1.52
N ASP A 188 16.35 -10.15 -2.30
CA ASP A 188 16.21 -9.84 -3.74
C ASP A 188 15.70 -8.41 -3.94
N LEU A 189 16.59 -7.49 -4.28
CA LEU A 189 16.27 -6.07 -4.52
C LEU A 189 15.55 -5.84 -5.85
N SER A 190 15.48 -6.82 -6.75
CA SER A 190 14.67 -6.72 -7.97
C SER A 190 13.19 -6.49 -7.66
N LEU A 191 12.73 -6.92 -6.48
CA LEU A 191 11.37 -6.64 -5.99
C LEU A 191 11.07 -5.15 -5.85
N MET A 192 12.08 -4.30 -5.70
CA MET A 192 11.91 -2.84 -5.65
C MET A 192 11.24 -2.28 -6.92
N MET A 193 11.31 -3.01 -8.03
CA MET A 193 10.58 -2.66 -9.26
C MET A 193 9.06 -2.64 -9.06
N GLY A 194 8.55 -3.37 -8.07
CA GLY A 194 7.12 -3.41 -7.71
C GLY A 194 6.66 -2.35 -6.71
N LEU A 195 7.56 -1.53 -6.14
CA LEU A 195 7.24 -0.56 -5.09
C LEU A 195 6.08 0.38 -5.42
N PRO A 196 5.92 0.93 -6.65
CA PRO A 196 4.77 1.78 -6.98
C PRO A 196 3.41 1.09 -6.77
N TYR A 197 3.36 -0.24 -6.85
CA TYR A 197 2.15 -1.05 -6.70
C TYR A 197 1.95 -1.61 -5.28
N ALA A 198 2.77 -1.20 -4.32
CA ALA A 198 2.66 -1.58 -2.92
C ALA A 198 2.28 -0.41 -2.01
N ALA A 199 1.93 0.75 -2.57
CA ALA A 199 1.56 1.94 -1.82
C ALA A 199 0.31 1.71 -0.96
N LEU A 200 0.35 2.20 0.28
CA LEU A 200 -0.76 2.13 1.25
C LEU A 200 -1.36 3.50 1.57
N ASP A 201 -0.57 4.55 1.41
CA ASP A 201 -0.98 5.95 1.41
C ASP A 201 -0.02 6.81 0.58
N GLY A 202 -0.42 8.05 0.30
CA GLY A 202 0.41 8.99 -0.42
C GLY A 202 -0.29 10.28 -0.78
N ILE A 203 0.49 11.21 -1.35
CA ILE A 203 0.05 12.51 -1.86
C ILE A 203 0.69 12.77 -3.23
N ASN A 204 -0.02 13.44 -4.14
CA ASN A 204 0.52 13.85 -5.41
C ASN A 204 0.74 15.38 -5.53
N GLU A 205 1.31 15.82 -6.65
CA GLU A 205 1.67 17.21 -6.92
C GLU A 205 0.49 18.19 -7.03
N ASP A 206 -0.74 17.67 -7.18
CA ASP A 206 -1.94 18.51 -7.15
C ASP A 206 -2.56 18.60 -5.74
N GLY A 207 -1.96 17.90 -4.76
CA GLY A 207 -2.43 17.88 -3.37
C GLY A 207 -3.59 16.92 -3.12
N PHE A 208 -3.83 15.97 -4.03
CA PHE A 208 -4.70 14.83 -3.75
C PHE A 208 -3.95 13.80 -2.91
N ALA A 209 -4.52 13.44 -1.78
CA ALA A 209 -3.97 12.41 -0.89
C ALA A 209 -4.98 11.29 -0.65
N ILE A 210 -4.45 10.07 -0.43
CA ILE A 210 -5.22 8.85 -0.22
C ILE A 210 -4.54 7.96 0.80
N GLY A 211 -5.34 7.26 1.60
CA GLY A 211 -4.89 6.16 2.45
C GLY A 211 -5.95 5.07 2.52
N VAL A 212 -5.52 3.84 2.76
CA VAL A 212 -6.42 2.69 2.98
C VAL A 212 -6.45 2.30 4.44
N LEU A 213 -7.62 1.87 4.90
CA LEU A 213 -7.82 1.37 6.25
C LEU A 213 -8.51 0.00 6.17
N ALA A 214 -7.99 -0.98 6.90
CA ALA A 214 -8.52 -2.33 6.85
C ALA A 214 -9.90 -2.44 7.54
N LEU A 215 -10.73 -3.29 6.95
CA LEU A 215 -12.04 -3.67 7.45
C LEU A 215 -12.09 -5.19 7.60
N ASN A 216 -12.72 -5.68 8.66
CA ASN A 216 -12.82 -7.11 8.94
C ASN A 216 -14.16 -7.68 8.50
N GLU A 217 -14.37 -7.73 7.22
CA GLU A 217 -15.55 -8.31 6.61
C GLU A 217 -15.18 -9.15 5.39
N LYS A 218 -16.16 -9.88 4.84
CA LYS A 218 -15.97 -10.60 3.58
C LYS A 218 -15.35 -9.70 2.53
N GLN A 219 -14.32 -10.20 1.88
CA GLN A 219 -13.57 -9.44 0.90
C GLN A 219 -14.46 -8.92 -0.23
N THR A 220 -14.22 -7.69 -0.63
CA THR A 220 -14.92 -7.04 -1.74
C THR A 220 -14.60 -7.75 -3.05
N CYS A 221 -15.66 -8.04 -3.79
CA CYS A 221 -15.62 -8.37 -5.20
C CYS A 221 -16.87 -7.79 -5.88
N GLN A 222 -16.69 -6.72 -6.62
CA GLN A 222 -17.75 -6.20 -7.47
C GLN A 222 -17.84 -7.01 -8.77
N GLU A 223 -19.05 -7.16 -9.31
CA GLU A 223 -19.34 -7.94 -10.53
C GLU A 223 -20.34 -7.17 -11.40
N THR A 224 -19.99 -5.93 -11.78
CA THR A 224 -20.83 -5.10 -12.65
C THR A 224 -20.47 -5.24 -14.14
N GLY A 225 -19.46 -6.03 -14.46
CA GLY A 225 -18.98 -6.28 -15.83
C GLY A 225 -17.90 -5.31 -16.29
N LYS A 226 -17.36 -4.48 -15.41
CA LYS A 226 -16.23 -3.59 -15.69
C LYS A 226 -14.89 -4.33 -15.52
N SER A 227 -13.81 -3.71 -15.98
CA SER A 227 -12.46 -4.18 -15.66
C SER A 227 -12.25 -4.16 -14.15
N ARG A 228 -11.59 -5.19 -13.62
CA ARG A 228 -11.30 -5.30 -12.19
C ARG A 228 -10.03 -4.54 -11.82
N ILE A 229 -10.01 -4.02 -10.61
CA ILE A 229 -8.84 -3.35 -10.05
C ILE A 229 -8.62 -3.80 -8.59
N SER A 230 -7.37 -4.06 -8.21
CA SER A 230 -7.00 -4.31 -6.81
C SER A 230 -6.77 -3.01 -6.04
N THR A 231 -6.76 -3.10 -4.71
CA THR A 231 -6.60 -1.94 -3.82
C THR A 231 -5.35 -1.11 -4.13
N THR A 232 -4.18 -1.75 -4.22
CA THR A 232 -2.91 -1.03 -4.41
C THR A 232 -2.73 -0.48 -5.82
N VAL A 233 -3.25 -1.18 -6.83
CA VAL A 233 -3.30 -0.64 -8.20
C VAL A 233 -4.24 0.56 -8.28
N ALA A 234 -5.35 0.56 -7.54
CA ALA A 234 -6.25 1.71 -7.44
C ALA A 234 -5.55 2.91 -6.80
N ILE A 235 -4.81 2.72 -5.70
CA ILE A 235 -4.02 3.80 -5.08
C ILE A 235 -3.03 4.38 -6.11
N ARG A 236 -2.26 3.52 -6.79
CA ARG A 236 -1.29 3.99 -7.79
C ARG A 236 -1.97 4.76 -8.92
N MET A 237 -3.07 4.23 -9.46
CA MET A 237 -3.85 4.91 -10.50
C MET A 237 -4.34 6.29 -10.04
N LEU A 238 -4.86 6.38 -8.83
CA LEU A 238 -5.40 7.65 -8.30
C LEU A 238 -4.28 8.66 -8.03
N LEU A 239 -3.16 8.24 -7.46
CA LEU A 239 -2.01 9.13 -7.26
C LEU A 239 -1.45 9.67 -8.59
N ASP A 240 -1.46 8.85 -9.65
CA ASP A 240 -0.98 9.29 -10.97
C ASP A 240 -1.95 10.19 -11.72
N ARG A 241 -3.27 10.12 -11.44
CA ARG A 241 -4.26 10.68 -12.36
C ARG A 241 -5.27 11.63 -11.74
N ALA A 242 -5.61 11.47 -10.45
CA ALA A 242 -6.60 12.31 -9.80
C ALA A 242 -5.97 13.61 -9.28
N SER A 243 -6.64 14.74 -9.51
CA SER A 243 -6.32 16.04 -8.90
C SER A 243 -7.21 16.33 -7.70
N THR A 244 -8.41 15.73 -7.68
CA THR A 244 -9.43 15.99 -6.67
C THR A 244 -10.11 14.70 -6.21
N VAL A 245 -10.71 14.75 -5.04
CA VAL A 245 -11.58 13.66 -4.50
C VAL A 245 -12.70 13.32 -5.48
N LYS A 246 -13.30 14.31 -6.11
CA LYS A 246 -14.37 14.12 -7.10
C LYS A 246 -13.89 13.32 -8.32
N GLU A 247 -12.69 13.63 -8.83
CA GLU A 247 -12.09 12.88 -9.93
C GLU A 247 -11.73 11.46 -9.52
N ALA A 248 -11.15 11.28 -8.33
CA ALA A 248 -10.82 9.97 -7.78
C ALA A 248 -12.05 9.07 -7.65
N VAL A 249 -13.15 9.58 -7.09
CA VAL A 249 -14.43 8.86 -6.99
C VAL A 249 -14.96 8.48 -8.38
N LYS A 250 -14.86 9.39 -9.36
CA LYS A 250 -15.26 9.11 -10.74
C LYS A 250 -14.42 7.97 -11.34
N MET A 251 -13.11 8.01 -11.17
CA MET A 251 -12.20 6.96 -11.68
C MET A 251 -12.48 5.60 -11.04
N LEU A 252 -12.70 5.53 -9.72
CA LEU A 252 -13.05 4.27 -9.04
C LEU A 252 -14.34 3.67 -9.58
N LYS A 253 -15.32 4.48 -10.01
CA LYS A 253 -16.57 4.02 -10.61
C LYS A 253 -16.39 3.37 -12.00
N GLU A 254 -15.26 3.55 -12.67
CA GLU A 254 -14.97 2.93 -13.97
C GLU A 254 -14.50 1.46 -13.84
N TYR A 255 -14.22 1.00 -12.62
CA TYR A 255 -13.71 -0.34 -12.34
C TYR A 255 -14.60 -1.12 -11.37
N ASP A 256 -14.51 -2.44 -11.42
CA ASP A 256 -14.98 -3.33 -10.37
C ASP A 256 -13.83 -3.58 -9.36
N MET A 257 -14.04 -3.14 -8.11
CA MET A 257 -13.07 -3.37 -7.05
C MET A 257 -13.03 -4.84 -6.66
N ASP A 258 -11.84 -5.43 -6.64
CA ASP A 258 -11.62 -6.81 -6.20
C ASP A 258 -10.48 -6.86 -5.18
N MET A 259 -10.82 -7.06 -3.92
CA MET A 259 -9.89 -7.11 -2.78
C MET A 259 -9.54 -8.53 -2.36
N ARG A 260 -10.03 -9.57 -3.07
CA ARG A 260 -9.83 -10.97 -2.71
C ARG A 260 -8.37 -11.41 -2.80
N GLY A 261 -7.57 -10.74 -3.62
CA GLY A 261 -6.14 -10.98 -3.73
C GLY A 261 -5.31 -10.45 -2.55
N ASN A 262 -5.89 -9.65 -1.65
CA ASN A 262 -5.17 -8.95 -0.59
C ASN A 262 -5.10 -9.74 0.73
N GLY A 263 -4.91 -11.05 0.68
CA GLY A 263 -4.93 -11.89 1.87
C GLY A 263 -6.34 -12.06 2.44
N ARG A 264 -6.58 -11.64 3.69
CA ARG A 264 -7.90 -11.72 4.34
C ARG A 264 -8.53 -10.35 4.62
N SER A 265 -7.86 -9.26 4.23
CA SER A 265 -8.31 -7.91 4.54
C SER A 265 -9.22 -7.35 3.45
N ASN A 266 -10.27 -6.68 3.87
CA ASN A 266 -11.05 -5.74 3.08
C ASN A 266 -10.61 -4.33 3.44
N TYR A 267 -10.94 -3.33 2.63
CA TYR A 267 -10.51 -1.96 2.87
C TYR A 267 -11.58 -0.95 2.51
N HIS A 268 -11.55 0.19 3.19
CA HIS A 268 -12.10 1.42 2.65
C HIS A 268 -10.99 2.43 2.35
N PHE A 269 -11.27 3.35 1.44
CA PHE A 269 -10.37 4.45 1.13
C PHE A 269 -10.78 5.70 1.89
N PHE A 270 -9.80 6.40 2.45
CA PHE A 270 -9.95 7.77 2.90
C PHE A 270 -9.15 8.68 1.98
N MET A 271 -9.80 9.70 1.42
CA MET A 271 -9.21 10.61 0.44
C MET A 271 -9.49 12.04 0.83
N ALA A 272 -8.55 12.94 0.56
CA ALA A 272 -8.71 14.37 0.70
C ALA A 272 -7.93 15.13 -0.39
N ASP A 273 -8.28 16.37 -0.67
CA ASP A 273 -7.60 17.19 -1.65
C ASP A 273 -7.39 18.63 -1.22
N ALA A 274 -6.59 19.38 -1.97
CA ALA A 274 -6.23 20.77 -1.69
C ALA A 274 -7.40 21.75 -1.75
N THR A 275 -8.59 21.34 -2.18
CA THR A 275 -9.81 22.18 -2.12
C THR A 275 -10.54 22.06 -0.78
N GLY A 276 -10.09 21.13 0.09
CA GLY A 276 -10.72 20.79 1.37
C GLY A 276 -11.81 19.74 1.27
N ASP A 277 -12.04 19.19 0.07
CA ASP A 277 -12.93 18.04 -0.11
C ASP A 277 -12.27 16.78 0.47
N TYR A 278 -13.10 15.90 1.02
CA TYR A 278 -12.69 14.58 1.50
C TYR A 278 -13.78 13.54 1.21
N ALA A 279 -13.42 12.27 1.17
CA ALA A 279 -14.37 11.17 1.05
C ALA A 279 -13.88 9.89 1.74
N ILE A 280 -14.83 9.17 2.32
CA ILE A 280 -14.69 7.75 2.66
C ILE A 280 -15.37 6.96 1.57
N VAL A 281 -14.66 5.99 0.96
CA VAL A 281 -15.22 5.11 -0.06
C VAL A 281 -15.26 3.70 0.49
N GLU A 282 -16.45 3.15 0.61
CA GLU A 282 -16.71 1.80 1.11
C GLU A 282 -17.38 0.93 0.04
N TYR A 283 -17.18 -0.37 0.16
CA TYR A 283 -17.82 -1.39 -0.69
C TYR A 283 -18.69 -2.27 0.18
N THR A 284 -19.99 -2.02 0.14
CA THR A 284 -20.99 -2.54 1.08
C THR A 284 -21.83 -3.65 0.48
N ILE A 285 -22.57 -4.39 1.31
CA ILE A 285 -23.49 -5.45 0.89
C ILE A 285 -24.91 -5.02 1.28
N PRO A 286 -25.62 -4.26 0.45
CA PRO A 286 -27.00 -3.87 0.75
C PRO A 286 -27.92 -5.09 0.61
N GLY A 287 -28.33 -5.69 1.72
CA GLY A 287 -29.29 -6.79 1.73
C GLY A 287 -28.71 -8.19 1.86
N GLY A 288 -27.45 -8.33 2.25
CA GLY A 288 -26.82 -9.60 2.64
C GLY A 288 -25.92 -10.24 1.59
N ASP A 289 -25.38 -11.41 1.95
CA ASP A 289 -24.24 -12.09 1.28
C ASP A 289 -24.42 -12.50 -0.19
N SER A 290 -25.62 -12.45 -0.73
CA SER A 290 -25.92 -12.92 -2.09
C SER A 290 -25.93 -11.79 -3.15
N ILE A 291 -25.67 -10.55 -2.73
CA ILE A 291 -25.70 -9.38 -3.63
C ILE A 291 -24.27 -8.88 -3.86
N PRO A 292 -23.90 -8.54 -5.10
CA PRO A 292 -22.61 -7.92 -5.39
C PRO A 292 -22.37 -6.68 -4.57
N ARG A 293 -21.10 -6.45 -4.15
CA ARG A 293 -20.70 -5.26 -3.40
C ARG A 293 -21.06 -3.99 -4.18
N VAL A 294 -21.55 -2.98 -3.45
CA VAL A 294 -21.87 -1.66 -3.97
C VAL A 294 -20.88 -0.64 -3.43
N MET A 295 -20.40 0.24 -4.30
CA MET A 295 -19.56 1.36 -3.89
C MET A 295 -20.43 2.46 -3.28
N GLU A 296 -20.19 2.79 -2.02
CA GLU A 296 -20.81 3.93 -1.33
C GLU A 296 -19.73 5.00 -1.05
N VAL A 297 -20.14 6.27 -1.09
CA VAL A 297 -19.24 7.41 -0.91
C VAL A 297 -19.84 8.34 0.15
N PHE A 298 -19.06 8.60 1.18
CA PHE A 298 -19.46 9.46 2.30
C PHE A 298 -18.56 10.70 2.32
N THR A 299 -19.18 11.88 2.28
CA THR A 299 -18.51 13.18 2.24
C THR A 299 -19.43 14.30 2.79
N GLY A 300 -18.88 15.49 3.01
CA GLY A 300 -19.65 16.69 3.30
C GLY A 300 -20.28 16.75 4.70
N ASN A 301 -19.84 15.92 5.64
CA ASN A 301 -20.33 15.90 7.03
C ASN A 301 -19.16 15.89 8.01
N ASP A 302 -19.07 16.88 8.89
CA ASP A 302 -17.94 16.98 9.84
C ASP A 302 -17.74 15.74 10.71
N THR A 303 -18.79 14.96 11.01
CA THR A 303 -18.65 13.70 11.73
C THR A 303 -17.93 12.60 10.93
N LEU A 304 -17.78 12.79 9.62
CA LEU A 304 -17.07 11.89 8.69
C LEU A 304 -15.67 12.38 8.33
N ARG A 305 -15.17 13.43 9.00
CA ARG A 305 -13.80 13.92 8.81
C ARG A 305 -12.73 12.98 9.38
N CYS A 306 -13.13 11.96 10.10
CA CYS A 306 -12.21 10.93 10.60
C CYS A 306 -12.80 9.54 10.46
N VAL A 307 -11.92 8.54 10.39
CA VAL A 307 -12.28 7.13 10.18
C VAL A 307 -11.21 6.18 10.75
N THR A 308 -11.64 5.00 11.15
CA THR A 308 -10.76 3.91 11.60
C THR A 308 -11.15 2.59 10.92
N ASN A 309 -11.12 1.47 11.61
CA ASN A 309 -11.26 0.13 11.04
C ASN A 309 -12.67 -0.46 11.15
N PHE A 310 -13.71 0.35 10.97
CA PHE A 310 -15.09 -0.11 10.89
C PHE A 310 -15.86 0.66 9.81
N TYR A 311 -16.95 0.07 9.32
CA TYR A 311 -17.79 0.70 8.31
C TYR A 311 -18.54 1.90 8.87
N VAL A 312 -18.53 3.02 8.14
CA VAL A 312 -19.38 4.20 8.42
C VAL A 312 -20.74 4.06 7.75
N SER A 313 -20.89 3.18 6.79
CA SER A 313 -22.14 2.91 6.09
C SER A 313 -23.21 2.37 7.03
N PRO A 314 -24.41 2.98 7.05
CA PRO A 314 -25.56 2.42 7.79
C PRO A 314 -25.97 1.02 7.31
N THR A 315 -25.71 0.67 6.05
CA THR A 315 -26.03 -0.67 5.48
C THR A 315 -25.15 -1.76 6.08
N MET A 316 -23.99 -1.40 6.62
CA MET A 316 -23.06 -2.29 7.30
C MET A 316 -23.11 -2.13 8.83
N ALA A 317 -24.13 -1.44 9.37
CA ALA A 317 -24.28 -1.25 10.81
C ALA A 317 -24.38 -2.60 11.53
N GLY A 318 -23.57 -2.79 12.57
CA GLY A 318 -23.50 -4.06 13.34
C GLY A 318 -22.41 -5.01 12.87
N THR A 319 -21.69 -4.72 11.80
CA THR A 319 -20.43 -5.41 11.48
C THR A 319 -19.38 -5.02 12.52
N THR A 320 -18.51 -5.98 12.87
CA THR A 320 -17.42 -5.73 13.83
C THR A 320 -16.26 -5.06 13.12
N ASP A 321 -15.44 -4.29 13.87
CA ASP A 321 -14.17 -3.75 13.34
C ASP A 321 -13.07 -4.82 13.19
N GLY A 322 -13.37 -6.05 13.55
CA GLY A 322 -12.57 -7.23 13.33
C GLY A 322 -11.35 -7.43 14.19
N TRP A 323 -10.95 -6.42 14.90
CA TRP A 323 -9.76 -6.47 15.75
C TRP A 323 -10.11 -6.53 17.25
N GLY A 324 -11.34 -6.87 17.57
CA GLY A 324 -11.90 -6.71 18.90
C GLY A 324 -12.70 -5.41 18.97
N SER A 325 -13.94 -5.56 19.24
CA SER A 325 -15.05 -4.66 18.98
C SER A 325 -14.91 -3.19 19.44
N GLU A 326 -13.87 -2.82 20.15
CA GLU A 326 -13.81 -1.47 20.76
C GLU A 326 -12.60 -0.64 20.35
N HIS A 327 -11.53 -1.29 19.87
CA HIS A 327 -10.27 -0.61 19.63
C HIS A 327 -10.37 0.44 18.50
N GLY A 328 -11.00 0.12 17.37
CA GLY A 328 -11.28 1.06 16.30
C GLY A 328 -12.19 2.19 16.75
N LYS A 329 -13.23 1.88 17.55
CA LYS A 329 -14.18 2.85 18.08
C LYS A 329 -13.54 3.82 19.05
N VAL A 330 -12.70 3.35 19.98
CA VAL A 330 -12.02 4.24 20.94
C VAL A 330 -11.16 5.28 20.21
N ARG A 331 -10.38 4.86 19.21
CA ARG A 331 -9.57 5.79 18.40
C ARG A 331 -10.46 6.76 17.60
N TYR A 332 -11.55 6.27 17.02
CA TYR A 332 -12.51 7.09 16.31
C TYR A 332 -13.15 8.14 17.22
N GLU A 333 -13.61 7.76 18.41
CA GLU A 333 -14.21 8.66 19.39
C GLU A 333 -13.19 9.71 19.88
N THR A 334 -11.95 9.32 20.11
CA THR A 334 -10.86 10.24 20.45
C THR A 334 -10.69 11.29 19.36
N MET A 335 -10.54 10.87 18.09
CA MET A 335 -10.43 11.82 16.97
C MET A 335 -11.66 12.73 16.87
N ARG A 336 -12.86 12.15 16.89
CA ARG A 336 -14.11 12.91 16.76
C ARG A 336 -14.28 13.96 17.86
N ASN A 337 -13.98 13.59 19.09
CA ASN A 337 -14.10 14.51 20.23
C ASN A 337 -13.07 15.64 20.13
N THR A 338 -11.81 15.32 19.86
CA THR A 338 -10.76 16.33 19.66
C THR A 338 -11.09 17.27 18.49
N LEU A 339 -11.53 16.73 17.36
CA LEU A 339 -11.93 17.54 16.20
C LEU A 339 -13.12 18.45 16.52
N SER A 340 -14.12 17.94 17.24
CA SER A 340 -15.29 18.74 17.67
C SER A 340 -14.87 19.85 18.63
N GLU A 341 -14.05 19.60 19.62
CA GLU A 341 -13.51 20.57 20.57
C GLU A 341 -12.70 21.68 19.88
N LYS A 342 -12.04 21.34 18.78
CA LYS A 342 -11.23 22.24 17.94
C LYS A 342 -12.01 22.86 16.78
N ASN A 343 -13.34 22.75 16.75
CA ASN A 343 -14.21 23.26 15.67
C ASN A 343 -13.77 22.71 14.29
N TYR A 344 -13.29 21.46 14.24
CA TYR A 344 -12.82 20.76 13.04
C TYR A 344 -11.67 21.45 12.29
N THR A 345 -10.83 22.19 13.03
CA THR A 345 -9.58 22.79 12.53
C THR A 345 -8.44 22.42 13.46
N LEU A 346 -7.26 22.13 12.91
CA LEU A 346 -6.04 21.82 13.68
C LEU A 346 -4.87 22.52 13.03
N ASN A 347 -3.93 23.02 13.82
CA ASN A 347 -2.63 23.36 13.25
C ASN A 347 -1.76 22.10 13.08
N ASN A 348 -0.61 22.26 12.42
CA ASN A 348 0.29 21.14 12.13
C ASN A 348 0.75 20.35 13.37
N ASN A 349 0.97 21.03 14.50
CA ASN A 349 1.37 20.37 15.75
C ASN A 349 0.20 19.62 16.38
N GLU A 350 -0.96 20.26 16.50
CA GLU A 350 -2.19 19.63 17.00
C GLU A 350 -2.60 18.41 16.16
N ALA A 351 -2.41 18.47 14.84
CA ALA A 351 -2.67 17.35 13.95
C ALA A 351 -1.69 16.16 14.21
N MET A 352 -0.41 16.42 14.43
CA MET A 352 0.54 15.39 14.85
C MET A 352 0.26 14.86 16.24
N ASP A 353 -0.12 15.71 17.19
CA ASP A 353 -0.52 15.31 18.56
C ASP A 353 -1.77 14.42 18.52
N LEU A 354 -2.72 14.69 17.62
CA LEU A 354 -3.89 13.82 17.41
C LEU A 354 -3.49 12.46 16.85
N LEU A 355 -2.56 12.41 15.87
CA LEU A 355 -2.00 11.16 15.38
C LEU A 355 -1.30 10.37 16.49
N GLU A 356 -0.55 11.05 17.36
CA GLU A 356 0.09 10.41 18.53
C GLU A 356 -0.96 9.84 19.50
N ALA A 357 -1.99 10.61 19.82
CA ALA A 357 -3.05 10.22 20.76
C ALA A 357 -3.81 8.96 20.32
N VAL A 358 -3.94 8.73 19.00
CA VAL A 358 -4.63 7.56 18.45
C VAL A 358 -3.67 6.51 17.88
N SER A 359 -2.37 6.67 18.08
CA SER A 359 -1.34 5.70 17.68
C SER A 359 -1.34 4.48 18.60
N GLN A 360 -0.86 3.35 18.08
CA GLN A 360 -0.87 2.09 18.78
C GLN A 360 0.54 1.70 19.26
N PRO A 361 0.73 1.55 20.59
CA PRO A 361 2.02 1.13 21.14
C PRO A 361 2.28 -0.35 20.85
N PRO A 362 3.55 -0.80 20.88
CA PRO A 362 3.92 -2.20 20.76
C PRO A 362 3.63 -2.95 22.07
N THR A 363 2.39 -3.38 22.28
CA THR A 363 2.02 -4.19 23.44
C THR A 363 1.71 -5.62 23.02
N ALA A 364 1.88 -6.58 23.95
CA ALA A 364 1.60 -7.99 23.70
C ALA A 364 0.10 -8.26 23.42
N GLU A 365 -0.77 -7.38 23.87
CA GLU A 365 -2.23 -7.53 23.77
C GLU A 365 -2.81 -6.96 22.47
N LEU A 366 -2.06 -6.09 21.77
CA LEU A 366 -2.50 -5.46 20.52
C LEU A 366 -1.98 -6.23 19.32
N THR A 367 -2.88 -6.49 18.38
CA THR A 367 -2.57 -7.12 17.09
C THR A 367 -1.91 -6.17 16.11
N SER A 368 -1.90 -4.87 16.42
CA SER A 368 -1.34 -3.82 15.56
C SER A 368 -0.42 -2.88 16.35
N GLN A 369 0.51 -2.27 15.63
CA GLN A 369 1.45 -1.27 16.11
C GLN A 369 1.60 -0.21 15.04
N THR A 370 1.60 1.07 15.42
CA THR A 370 1.83 2.16 14.46
C THR A 370 3.25 2.08 13.90
N GLN A 371 3.34 1.79 12.61
CA GLN A 371 4.59 1.76 11.87
C GLN A 371 5.00 3.16 11.44
N TRP A 372 4.00 3.95 10.97
CA TRP A 372 4.22 5.36 10.68
C TRP A 372 2.95 6.19 10.86
N SER A 373 3.17 7.48 11.09
CA SER A 373 2.17 8.55 11.13
C SER A 373 2.51 9.58 10.07
N SER A 374 1.64 9.73 9.08
CA SER A 374 1.77 10.68 7.98
C SER A 374 0.85 11.87 8.21
N LEU A 375 1.39 13.09 8.19
CA LEU A 375 0.62 14.33 8.08
C LEU A 375 0.93 14.98 6.74
N TYR A 376 -0.05 14.95 5.85
CA TYR A 376 0.00 15.57 4.53
C TYR A 376 -0.56 16.99 4.62
N ASN A 377 0.23 18.01 4.23
CA ASN A 377 -0.31 19.32 3.88
C ASN A 377 -0.67 19.27 2.39
N LEU A 378 -1.97 19.29 2.11
CA LEU A 378 -2.51 19.09 0.77
C LEU A 378 -2.27 20.32 -0.13
N THR A 379 -2.23 21.50 0.46
CA THR A 379 -2.00 22.76 -0.25
C THR A 379 -0.52 22.91 -0.63
N GLU A 380 0.38 22.66 0.31
CA GLU A 380 1.84 22.76 0.10
C GLU A 380 2.47 21.51 -0.53
N LYS A 381 1.72 20.39 -0.62
CA LYS A 381 2.15 19.08 -1.15
C LYS A 381 3.35 18.55 -0.38
N THR A 382 3.27 18.64 0.95
CA THR A 382 4.32 18.16 1.85
C THR A 382 3.82 16.99 2.71
N LEU A 383 4.75 16.18 3.16
CA LEU A 383 4.55 15.10 4.12
C LEU A 383 5.45 15.35 5.34
N LYS A 384 4.85 15.40 6.52
CA LYS A 384 5.55 15.26 7.80
C LYS A 384 5.33 13.84 8.32
N LEU A 385 6.40 13.12 8.59
CA LEU A 385 6.41 11.69 8.88
C LEU A 385 7.05 11.40 10.24
N ALA A 386 6.37 10.63 11.09
CA ALA A 386 6.96 9.99 12.27
C ALA A 386 6.89 8.47 12.10
N ILE A 387 7.97 7.73 12.40
CA ILE A 387 8.01 6.27 12.35
C ILE A 387 7.99 5.69 13.76
N LEU A 388 7.37 4.52 13.93
CA LEU A 388 7.36 3.74 15.18
C LEU A 388 7.01 4.57 16.42
N ARG A 389 6.15 5.59 16.25
CA ARG A 389 5.72 6.53 17.31
C ARG A 389 6.85 7.45 17.86
N GLU A 390 7.91 7.66 17.09
CA GLU A 390 9.00 8.57 17.44
C GLU A 390 8.64 10.02 17.05
N TYR A 391 7.60 10.60 17.69
CA TYR A 391 7.09 11.95 17.37
C TYR A 391 8.06 13.08 17.70
N GLY A 392 9.11 12.81 18.49
CA GLY A 392 10.23 13.73 18.73
C GLY A 392 11.19 13.86 17.55
N ASN A 393 11.20 12.88 16.63
CA ASN A 393 12.05 12.83 15.44
C ASN A 393 11.17 12.68 14.19
N LYS A 394 10.88 13.81 13.53
CA LYS A 394 10.00 13.87 12.37
C LYS A 394 10.81 14.17 11.10
N TYR A 395 10.45 13.48 10.02
CA TYR A 395 11.00 13.70 8.69
C TYR A 395 10.04 14.55 7.88
N GLU A 396 10.56 15.42 7.02
CA GLU A 396 9.76 16.28 6.15
C GLU A 396 10.16 16.09 4.69
N PHE A 397 9.14 15.92 3.83
CA PHE A 397 9.32 15.69 2.39
C PHE A 397 8.36 16.59 1.62
N LYS A 398 8.72 16.89 0.37
CA LYS A 398 7.87 17.64 -0.56
C LYS A 398 7.79 16.88 -1.87
N VAL A 399 6.60 16.85 -2.49
CA VAL A 399 6.44 16.35 -3.87
C VAL A 399 7.22 17.25 -4.81
N GLN A 400 8.17 16.67 -5.57
CA GLN A 400 9.13 17.40 -6.42
C GLN A 400 8.86 17.15 -7.90
#